data_3f8cc33e0a15c1501aabbc4f195eb69a
#
_entry.id   3f8cc33e0a15c1501aabbc4f195eb69a
#
_cell.length_a   1.000
_cell.length_b   1.000
_cell.length_c   1.000
_cell.angle_alpha   90.00
_cell.angle_beta   90.00
_cell.angle_gamma   90.00
#
_symmetry.space_group_name_H-M   'P 1'
#
loop_
_entity.id
_entity.type
_entity.pdbx_description
1 polymer ?
#
loop_
_entity_poly.entity_id
_entity_poly.type
_entity_poly.pdbx_seq_one_letter_code
_entity_poly.pdbx_strand_id
1 'polypeptide(L)'
;EKIYQPESESLVFVIHTKEGRFRLYASASGNAPHICITQREFENPQQPPIFCMILRKHIQGGRISRIAQNNSERIIEMDFQVLDELGFTVSKRLIFEIMGKHSNIVLVNLNDGRIIDSIKRVSIDVNRARQILPGLVYSYPPSQCKTGVKEFLEISSSDESSSYNEVNHLDYANSISVNWHDAN
;
A
#
# COMPACT_ATOMS: atom_id res chain seq x y z
N GLU A 1 -11.34 -8.59 -8.35
CA GLU A 1 -12.64 -8.73 -9.03
C GLU A 1 -13.37 -7.41 -9.21
N LYS A 2 -13.65 -6.72 -8.12
CA LYS A 2 -14.42 -5.46 -8.14
C LYS A 2 -13.74 -4.42 -7.26
N ILE A 3 -13.90 -3.15 -7.64
CA ILE A 3 -13.35 -2.01 -6.91
C ILE A 3 -14.49 -1.02 -6.68
N TYR A 4 -14.61 -0.56 -5.45
CA TYR A 4 -15.60 0.42 -5.03
C TYR A 4 -14.92 1.55 -4.26
N GLN A 5 -15.55 2.71 -4.28
CA GLN A 5 -15.15 3.88 -3.49
C GLN A 5 -16.40 4.42 -2.78
N PRO A 6 -16.71 3.87 -1.58
CA PRO A 6 -17.93 4.25 -0.85
C PRO A 6 -17.91 5.70 -0.42
N GLU A 7 -16.74 6.21 -0.03
CA GLU A 7 -16.54 7.58 0.44
C GLU A 7 -15.39 8.23 -0.35
N SER A 8 -15.25 9.53 -0.24
CA SER A 8 -14.23 10.29 -0.98
C SER A 8 -12.81 9.79 -0.76
N GLU A 9 -12.50 9.28 0.43
CA GLU A 9 -11.16 8.88 0.86
C GLU A 9 -11.05 7.39 1.22
N SER A 10 -12.02 6.55 0.83
CA SER A 10 -11.99 5.12 1.13
C SER A 10 -12.20 4.25 -0.10
N LEU A 11 -11.59 3.07 -0.12
CA LEU A 11 -11.69 2.08 -1.19
C LEU A 11 -12.04 0.72 -0.62
N VAL A 12 -12.78 -0.06 -1.39
CA VAL A 12 -13.07 -1.48 -1.13
C VAL A 12 -12.68 -2.28 -2.35
N PHE A 13 -11.81 -3.26 -2.15
CA PHE A 13 -11.42 -4.23 -3.16
C PHE A 13 -12.04 -5.57 -2.84
N VAL A 14 -12.76 -6.15 -3.79
CA VAL A 14 -13.17 -7.55 -3.71
C VAL A 14 -12.09 -8.39 -4.35
N ILE A 15 -11.38 -9.15 -3.55
CA ILE A 15 -10.27 -10.01 -3.94
C ILE A 15 -10.77 -11.45 -3.95
N HIS A 16 -10.44 -12.19 -5.00
CA HIS A 16 -10.71 -13.61 -5.11
C HIS A 16 -9.41 -14.38 -4.90
N THR A 17 -9.46 -15.38 -4.03
CA THR A 17 -8.37 -16.30 -3.76
C THR A 17 -8.88 -17.75 -3.86
N LYS A 18 -7.98 -18.72 -3.74
CA LYS A 18 -8.36 -20.15 -3.68
C LYS A 18 -9.25 -20.45 -2.46
N GLU A 19 -9.11 -19.69 -1.38
CA GLU A 19 -9.87 -19.87 -0.12
C GLU A 19 -11.21 -19.14 -0.12
N GLY A 20 -11.47 -18.29 -1.13
CA GLY A 20 -12.72 -17.56 -1.24
C GLY A 20 -12.55 -16.08 -1.60
N ARG A 21 -13.60 -15.33 -1.30
CA ARG A 21 -13.66 -13.88 -1.56
C ARG A 21 -13.43 -13.10 -0.28
N PHE A 22 -12.55 -12.12 -0.36
CA PHE A 22 -12.23 -11.20 0.72
C PHE A 22 -12.51 -9.77 0.30
N ARG A 23 -12.96 -8.95 1.24
CA ARG A 23 -13.07 -7.50 1.05
C ARG A 23 -11.90 -6.83 1.77
N LEU A 24 -11.01 -6.22 1.01
CA LEU A 24 -9.96 -5.34 1.52
C LEU A 24 -10.50 -3.91 1.54
N TYR A 25 -10.61 -3.35 2.73
CA TYR A 25 -10.97 -1.94 2.92
C TYR A 25 -9.72 -1.12 3.17
N ALA A 26 -9.60 0.03 2.53
CA ALA A 26 -8.53 0.98 2.73
C ALA A 26 -9.08 2.39 2.90
N SER A 27 -8.71 3.07 3.97
CA SER A 27 -9.05 4.46 4.25
C SER A 27 -7.81 5.33 4.27
N ALA A 28 -7.83 6.39 3.46
CA ALA A 28 -6.86 7.49 3.50
C ALA A 28 -7.38 8.69 4.31
N SER A 29 -8.46 8.52 5.09
CA SER A 29 -9.00 9.58 5.95
C SER A 29 -7.94 10.07 6.93
N GLY A 30 -7.82 11.39 7.07
CA GLY A 30 -6.85 12.00 7.98
C GLY A 30 -7.02 11.61 9.44
N ASN A 31 -8.25 11.29 9.86
CA ASN A 31 -8.58 10.95 11.24
C ASN A 31 -8.35 9.48 11.58
N ALA A 32 -8.64 8.59 10.66
CA ALA A 32 -8.57 7.15 10.88
C ALA A 32 -8.07 6.39 9.62
N PRO A 33 -6.83 6.66 9.17
CA PRO A 33 -6.28 5.95 8.03
C PRO A 33 -5.92 4.52 8.44
N HIS A 34 -6.41 3.54 7.68
CA HIS A 34 -6.11 2.14 7.92
C HIS A 34 -6.38 1.28 6.68
N ILE A 35 -5.85 0.08 6.69
CA ILE A 35 -6.14 -0.98 5.73
C ILE A 35 -6.46 -2.26 6.50
N CYS A 36 -7.53 -2.95 6.13
CA CYS A 36 -7.95 -4.18 6.80
C CYS A 36 -8.80 -5.07 5.90
N ILE A 37 -8.88 -6.34 6.23
CA ILE A 37 -9.90 -7.24 5.71
C ILE A 37 -11.18 -7.05 6.51
N THR A 38 -12.31 -6.97 5.83
CA THR A 38 -13.61 -6.72 6.46
C THR A 38 -14.72 -7.54 5.83
N GLN A 39 -15.72 -7.87 6.63
CA GLN A 39 -16.98 -8.46 6.15
C GLN A 39 -18.09 -7.39 5.99
N ARG A 40 -17.82 -6.17 6.43
CA ARG A 40 -18.79 -5.07 6.35
C ARG A 40 -19.22 -4.82 4.92
N GLU A 41 -20.50 -4.52 4.74
CA GLU A 41 -21.06 -4.01 3.51
C GLU A 41 -21.04 -2.48 3.51
N PHE A 42 -20.82 -1.92 2.34
CA PHE A 42 -20.74 -0.48 2.16
C PHE A 42 -21.77 -0.04 1.12
N GLU A 43 -22.47 1.03 1.42
CA GLU A 43 -23.27 1.71 0.43
C GLU A 43 -22.34 2.42 -0.57
N ASN A 44 -22.61 2.23 -1.84
CA ASN A 44 -21.80 2.82 -2.89
C ASN A 44 -22.57 3.94 -3.56
N PRO A 45 -21.92 5.06 -3.91
CA PRO A 45 -22.57 6.14 -4.63
C PRO A 45 -23.07 5.64 -6.00
N GLN A 46 -24.18 6.22 -6.48
CA GLN A 46 -24.75 5.88 -7.79
C GLN A 46 -23.74 6.11 -8.92
N GLN A 47 -22.96 7.19 -8.82
CA GLN A 47 -21.86 7.46 -9.74
C GLN A 47 -20.53 7.24 -9.02
N PRO A 48 -19.69 6.31 -9.52
CA PRO A 48 -18.39 6.08 -8.92
C PRO A 48 -17.51 7.33 -9.08
N PRO A 49 -16.74 7.70 -8.03
CA PRO A 49 -15.74 8.76 -8.14
C PRO A 49 -14.68 8.49 -9.22
N ILE A 50 -14.08 9.56 -9.73
CA ILE A 50 -13.10 9.49 -10.84
C ILE A 50 -11.97 8.52 -10.53
N PHE A 51 -11.40 8.57 -9.33
CA PHE A 51 -10.30 7.67 -8.96
C PHE A 51 -10.73 6.20 -8.97
N CYS A 52 -11.95 5.88 -8.53
CA CYS A 52 -12.50 4.53 -8.65
C CYS A 52 -12.59 4.06 -10.11
N MET A 53 -13.03 4.93 -11.02
CA MET A 53 -13.10 4.60 -12.45
C MET A 53 -11.71 4.37 -13.04
N ILE A 54 -10.72 5.17 -12.65
CA ILE A 54 -9.32 5.00 -13.07
C ILE A 54 -8.77 3.67 -12.55
N LEU A 55 -8.99 3.34 -11.28
CA LEU A 55 -8.59 2.05 -10.73
C LEU A 55 -9.24 0.89 -11.48
N ARG A 56 -10.54 0.98 -11.78
CA ARG A 56 -11.24 -0.04 -12.57
C ARG A 56 -10.63 -0.19 -13.96
N LYS A 57 -10.35 0.91 -14.65
CA LYS A 57 -9.72 0.88 -15.98
C LYS A 57 -8.34 0.20 -15.93
N HIS A 58 -7.54 0.46 -14.92
CA HIS A 58 -6.12 0.11 -14.90
C HIS A 58 -5.78 -1.19 -14.19
N ILE A 59 -6.56 -1.60 -13.17
CA ILE A 59 -6.20 -2.76 -12.33
C ILE A 59 -7.35 -3.73 -12.05
N GLN A 60 -8.59 -3.42 -12.44
CA GLN A 60 -9.70 -4.37 -12.25
C GLN A 60 -9.49 -5.60 -13.14
N GLY A 61 -9.69 -6.77 -12.56
CA GLY A 61 -9.43 -8.05 -13.24
C GLY A 61 -7.95 -8.47 -13.23
N GLY A 62 -7.05 -7.59 -12.80
CA GLY A 62 -5.64 -7.89 -12.67
C GLY A 62 -5.34 -8.88 -11.56
N ARG A 63 -4.20 -9.55 -11.68
CA ARG A 63 -3.66 -10.46 -10.67
C ARG A 63 -2.74 -9.70 -9.72
N ILE A 64 -2.96 -9.83 -8.43
CA ILE A 64 -2.02 -9.35 -7.42
C ILE A 64 -0.78 -10.26 -7.47
N SER A 65 0.38 -9.68 -7.74
CA SER A 65 1.65 -10.40 -7.86
C SER A 65 2.55 -10.22 -6.64
N ARG A 66 2.36 -9.11 -5.88
CA ARG A 66 3.16 -8.82 -4.68
C ARG A 66 2.37 -7.93 -3.75
N ILE A 67 2.51 -8.17 -2.45
CA ILE A 67 2.13 -7.25 -1.39
C ILE A 67 3.34 -7.10 -0.49
N ALA A 68 3.73 -5.87 -0.18
CA ALA A 68 4.87 -5.60 0.68
C ALA A 68 4.67 -4.32 1.49
N GLN A 69 5.27 -4.27 2.65
CA GLN A 69 5.46 -3.05 3.42
C GLN A 69 6.84 -2.48 3.13
N ASN A 70 6.94 -1.19 2.87
CA ASN A 70 8.20 -0.54 2.59
C ASN A 70 8.94 -0.24 3.89
N ASN A 71 9.96 -1.03 4.19
CA ASN A 71 10.75 -0.96 5.43
C ASN A 71 9.83 -0.90 6.68
N SER A 72 10.22 -0.14 7.69
CA SER A 72 9.40 0.12 8.89
C SER A 72 8.40 1.27 8.71
N GLU A 73 8.23 1.77 7.51
CA GLU A 73 7.28 2.84 7.20
C GLU A 73 5.84 2.30 7.10
N ARG A 74 4.87 3.17 7.36
CA ARG A 74 3.44 2.84 7.23
C ARG A 74 2.99 2.98 5.78
N ILE A 75 3.71 2.33 4.87
CA ILE A 75 3.46 2.31 3.43
C ILE A 75 3.33 0.87 3.00
N ILE A 76 2.19 0.54 2.40
CA ILE A 76 1.91 -0.78 1.84
C ILE A 76 1.86 -0.65 0.33
N GLU A 77 2.57 -1.51 -0.36
CA GLU A 77 2.60 -1.61 -1.82
C GLU A 77 1.89 -2.88 -2.27
N MET A 78 1.03 -2.74 -3.26
CA MET A 78 0.35 -3.86 -3.90
C MET A 78 0.57 -3.79 -5.40
N ASP A 79 1.27 -4.78 -5.95
CA ASP A 79 1.59 -4.88 -7.37
C ASP A 79 0.56 -5.73 -8.10
N PHE A 80 0.14 -5.24 -9.25
CA PHE A 80 -0.83 -5.88 -10.13
C PHE A 80 -0.20 -6.17 -11.48
N GLN A 81 -0.42 -7.37 -11.98
CA GLN A 81 -0.21 -7.73 -13.37
C GLN A 81 -1.55 -7.63 -14.11
N VAL A 82 -1.59 -6.83 -15.14
CA VAL A 82 -2.78 -6.59 -15.98
C VAL A 82 -2.40 -6.68 -17.45
N LEU A 83 -3.37 -6.98 -18.29
CA LEU A 83 -3.20 -6.87 -19.75
C LEU A 83 -3.54 -5.44 -20.18
N ASP A 84 -2.71 -4.85 -21.00
CA ASP A 84 -3.01 -3.59 -21.64
C ASP A 84 -3.97 -3.76 -22.83
N GLU A 85 -4.31 -2.66 -23.50
CA GLU A 85 -5.23 -2.68 -24.66
C GLU A 85 -4.68 -3.47 -25.85
N LEU A 86 -3.37 -3.73 -25.90
CA LEU A 86 -2.69 -4.52 -26.92
C LEU A 86 -2.47 -5.98 -26.52
N GLY A 87 -2.88 -6.36 -25.29
CA GLY A 87 -2.72 -7.71 -24.76
C GLY A 87 -1.35 -7.97 -24.12
N PHE A 88 -0.50 -6.98 -23.95
CA PHE A 88 0.78 -7.14 -23.24
C PHE A 88 0.58 -7.07 -21.72
N THR A 89 1.31 -7.92 -21.00
CA THR A 89 1.34 -7.86 -19.54
C THR A 89 2.10 -6.62 -19.07
N VAL A 90 1.42 -5.76 -18.36
CA VAL A 90 1.99 -4.57 -17.73
C VAL A 90 1.81 -4.61 -16.21
N SER A 91 2.73 -3.99 -15.50
CA SER A 91 2.71 -3.96 -14.04
C SER A 91 2.31 -2.58 -13.53
N LYS A 92 1.37 -2.57 -12.60
CA LYS A 92 0.89 -1.37 -11.89
C LYS A 92 1.08 -1.57 -10.40
N ARG A 93 1.34 -0.49 -9.67
CA ARG A 93 1.47 -0.52 -8.21
C ARG A 93 0.44 0.41 -7.59
N LEU A 94 -0.28 -0.10 -6.61
CA LEU A 94 -1.12 0.69 -5.72
C LEU A 94 -0.37 0.86 -4.40
N ILE A 95 -0.17 2.10 -4.00
CA ILE A 95 0.59 2.47 -2.80
C ILE A 95 -0.37 3.06 -1.79
N PHE A 96 -0.42 2.47 -0.62
CA PHE A 96 -1.22 2.93 0.53
C PHE A 96 -0.29 3.62 1.53
N GLU A 97 -0.38 4.92 1.63
CA GLU A 97 0.34 5.74 2.60
C GLU A 97 -0.56 5.97 3.82
N ILE A 98 -0.23 5.37 4.96
CA ILE A 98 -1.04 5.41 6.19
C ILE A 98 -0.39 6.35 7.20
N MET A 99 -0.49 7.66 6.96
CA MET A 99 0.28 8.69 7.68
C MET A 99 -0.60 9.83 8.22
N GLY A 100 -1.71 9.50 8.88
CA GLY A 100 -2.64 10.48 9.45
C GLY A 100 -3.16 11.44 8.37
N LYS A 101 -3.08 12.73 8.60
CA LYS A 101 -3.56 13.76 7.65
C LYS A 101 -2.90 13.71 6.27
N HIS A 102 -1.71 13.12 6.17
CA HIS A 102 -0.96 12.96 4.92
C HIS A 102 -1.19 11.61 4.25
N SER A 103 -2.14 10.82 4.76
CA SER A 103 -2.49 9.54 4.14
C SER A 103 -3.01 9.73 2.73
N ASN A 104 -2.62 8.80 1.85
CA ASN A 104 -3.01 8.81 0.44
C ASN A 104 -3.08 7.40 -0.13
N ILE A 105 -3.73 7.24 -1.26
CA ILE A 105 -3.69 6.01 -2.06
C ILE A 105 -3.33 6.42 -3.48
N VAL A 106 -2.21 5.91 -3.98
CA VAL A 106 -1.61 6.35 -5.24
C VAL A 106 -1.46 5.17 -6.19
N LEU A 107 -1.95 5.30 -7.41
CA LEU A 107 -1.74 4.34 -8.49
C LEU A 107 -0.56 4.78 -9.36
N VAL A 108 0.42 3.89 -9.52
CA VAL A 108 1.67 4.16 -10.24
C VAL A 108 1.85 3.12 -11.36
N ASN A 109 2.37 3.56 -12.47
CA ASN A 109 2.85 2.69 -13.53
C ASN A 109 4.28 2.23 -13.21
N LEU A 110 4.51 0.93 -13.04
CA LEU A 110 5.84 0.42 -12.68
C LEU A 110 6.88 0.51 -13.80
N ASN A 111 6.45 0.66 -15.06
CA ASN A 111 7.38 0.73 -16.19
C ASN A 111 8.20 2.03 -16.20
N ASP A 112 7.59 3.13 -15.78
CA ASP A 112 8.19 4.47 -15.83
C ASP A 112 8.14 5.22 -14.48
N GLY A 113 7.55 4.60 -13.44
CA GLY A 113 7.42 5.18 -12.12
C GLY A 113 6.43 6.35 -12.02
N ARG A 114 5.63 6.60 -13.08
CA ARG A 114 4.72 7.75 -13.11
C ARG A 114 3.41 7.46 -12.42
N ILE A 115 2.93 8.47 -11.72
CA ILE A 115 1.60 8.48 -11.09
C ILE A 115 0.55 8.48 -12.19
N ILE A 116 -0.33 7.48 -12.15
CA ILE A 116 -1.52 7.42 -13.00
C ILE A 116 -2.61 8.31 -12.40
N ASP A 117 -2.90 8.13 -11.10
CA ASP A 117 -3.74 9.03 -10.31
C ASP A 117 -3.62 8.69 -8.81
N SER A 118 -4.31 9.47 -7.96
CA SER A 118 -4.35 9.29 -6.53
C SER A 118 -5.73 9.66 -5.97
N ILE A 119 -6.06 9.11 -4.80
CA ILE A 119 -7.32 9.42 -4.13
C ILE A 119 -7.34 10.88 -3.64
N LYS A 120 -6.16 11.42 -3.27
CA LYS A 120 -5.93 12.83 -2.96
C LYS A 120 -4.83 13.37 -3.86
N ARG A 121 -5.18 14.30 -4.73
CA ARG A 121 -4.19 15.03 -5.53
C ARG A 121 -3.54 16.12 -4.68
N VAL A 122 -2.21 16.16 -4.68
CA VAL A 122 -1.43 17.11 -3.89
C VAL A 122 -0.63 17.98 -4.84
N SER A 123 -1.08 19.23 -5.00
CA SER A 123 -0.39 20.24 -5.81
C SER A 123 0.70 20.97 -5.00
N ILE A 124 1.50 21.79 -5.69
CA ILE A 124 2.53 22.63 -5.07
C ILE A 124 1.95 23.61 -4.03
N ASP A 125 0.72 24.05 -4.22
CA ASP A 125 0.02 24.96 -3.30
C ASP A 125 -0.35 24.27 -1.99
N VAL A 126 -0.62 22.95 -2.05
CA VAL A 126 -0.96 22.14 -0.88
C VAL A 126 0.30 21.65 -0.17
N ASN A 127 1.33 21.24 -0.93
CA ASN A 127 2.60 20.78 -0.37
C ASN A 127 3.76 21.12 -1.31
N ARG A 128 4.63 22.03 -0.88
CA ARG A 128 5.80 22.44 -1.67
C ARG A 128 6.89 21.39 -1.75
N ALA A 129 6.96 20.51 -0.74
CA ALA A 129 8.03 19.51 -0.65
C ALA A 129 7.75 18.27 -1.50
N ARG A 130 6.46 17.88 -1.65
CA ARG A 130 6.08 16.67 -2.37
C ARG A 130 4.73 16.85 -3.06
N GLN A 131 4.72 16.65 -4.35
CA GLN A 131 3.51 16.71 -5.17
C GLN A 131 3.06 15.30 -5.55
N ILE A 132 1.75 15.08 -5.59
CA ILE A 132 1.13 13.83 -6.06
C ILE A 132 0.08 14.20 -7.10
N LEU A 133 0.51 14.24 -8.35
CA LEU A 133 -0.32 14.58 -9.50
C LEU A 133 -0.09 13.59 -10.64
N PRO A 134 -1.11 13.30 -11.46
CA PRO A 134 -0.97 12.46 -12.64
C PRO A 134 0.18 12.92 -13.55
N GLY A 135 0.97 11.96 -14.04
CA GLY A 135 2.10 12.21 -14.93
C GLY A 135 3.43 12.51 -14.23
N LEU A 136 3.44 12.90 -12.96
CA LEU A 136 4.68 13.07 -12.21
C LEU A 136 5.27 11.71 -11.81
N VAL A 137 6.59 11.65 -11.67
CA VAL A 137 7.25 10.47 -11.10
C VAL A 137 6.94 10.40 -9.61
N TYR A 138 6.51 9.22 -9.15
CA TYR A 138 6.22 9.00 -7.74
C TYR A 138 7.51 9.07 -6.92
N SER A 139 7.49 9.80 -5.84
CA SER A 139 8.53 9.83 -4.82
C SER A 139 7.95 9.42 -3.47
N TYR A 140 8.70 8.65 -2.70
CA TYR A 140 8.29 8.29 -1.34
C TYR A 140 8.24 9.53 -0.45
N PRO A 141 7.37 9.54 0.59
CA PRO A 141 7.44 10.55 1.63
C PRO A 141 8.84 10.55 2.26
N PRO A 142 9.29 11.69 2.80
CA PRO A 142 10.53 11.73 3.57
C PRO A 142 10.45 10.71 4.70
N SER A 143 11.46 9.85 4.81
CA SER A 143 11.55 8.87 5.90
C SER A 143 11.54 9.62 7.24
N GLN A 144 10.59 9.27 8.08
CA GLN A 144 10.63 9.69 9.48
C GLN A 144 11.61 8.76 10.20
N CYS A 145 12.91 9.03 10.02
CA CYS A 145 13.96 8.35 10.77
C CYS A 145 13.66 8.55 12.26
N LYS A 146 13.08 7.53 12.88
CA LYS A 146 12.96 7.48 14.35
C LYS A 146 14.35 7.17 14.89
N THR A 147 15.18 8.20 15.00
CA THR A 147 16.54 8.14 15.55
C THR A 147 16.57 7.52 16.97
N GLY A 148 15.43 7.47 17.68
CA GLY A 148 15.34 6.97 19.04
C GLY A 148 15.44 5.44 19.21
N VAL A 149 15.22 4.62 18.17
CA VAL A 149 15.26 3.16 18.33
C VAL A 149 16.68 2.60 18.13
N LYS A 150 17.51 3.24 17.32
CA LYS A 150 18.90 2.84 17.15
C LYS A 150 19.76 3.21 18.36
N GLU A 151 19.56 4.37 18.96
CA GLU A 151 20.26 4.77 20.18
C GLU A 151 19.92 3.88 21.38
N PHE A 152 18.66 3.41 21.49
CA PHE A 152 18.27 2.51 22.59
C PHE A 152 18.90 1.10 22.50
N LEU A 153 19.20 0.63 21.28
CA LEU A 153 19.84 -0.67 21.08
C LEU A 153 21.38 -0.60 21.25
N GLU A 154 22.00 0.56 21.03
CA GLU A 154 23.45 0.75 21.24
C GLU A 154 23.79 0.98 22.71
N ILE A 155 22.90 1.59 23.51
CA ILE A 155 23.11 1.78 24.95
C ILE A 155 22.98 0.47 25.74
N SER A 156 22.17 -0.50 25.27
CA SER A 156 22.03 -1.80 25.91
C SER A 156 23.14 -2.82 25.56
N SER A 157 24.04 -2.48 24.62
CA SER A 157 25.17 -3.36 24.26
C SER A 157 26.51 -2.98 24.90
N SER A 158 26.56 -1.90 25.70
CA SER A 158 27.79 -1.44 26.37
C SER A 158 27.96 -1.87 27.84
N ASP A 159 26.93 -2.46 28.45
CA ASP A 159 27.03 -3.02 29.79
C ASP A 159 26.44 -4.44 29.80
N GLU A 160 27.25 -5.43 29.52
CA GLU A 160 27.25 -6.76 30.14
C GLU A 160 28.08 -7.74 29.30
N SER A 161 29.35 -7.84 29.67
CA SER A 161 30.14 -9.05 29.44
C SER A 161 29.67 -10.11 30.43
N SER A 162 28.69 -10.92 30.07
CA SER A 162 28.54 -12.29 30.60
C SER A 162 27.39 -13.02 29.89
N SER A 163 27.77 -14.06 29.18
CA SER A 163 27.02 -15.28 28.79
C SER A 163 25.51 -15.19 28.71
N TYR A 164 24.97 -15.01 27.51
CA TYR A 164 23.73 -15.66 27.10
C TYR A 164 23.79 -15.96 25.59
N ASN A 165 23.37 -17.16 25.25
CA ASN A 165 23.37 -17.80 23.93
C ASN A 165 22.70 -16.94 22.85
N GLU A 166 23.28 -16.99 21.66
CA GLU A 166 22.70 -16.56 20.38
C GLU A 166 21.26 -17.11 20.24
N VAL A 167 20.29 -16.24 20.35
CA VAL A 167 18.95 -16.48 19.81
C VAL A 167 18.90 -15.81 18.45
N ASN A 168 18.85 -16.65 17.44
CA ASN A 168 18.88 -16.29 16.03
C ASN A 168 17.86 -15.21 15.69
N HIS A 169 18.34 -14.11 15.16
CA HIS A 169 17.60 -12.95 14.64
C HIS A 169 16.82 -13.25 13.34
N LEU A 170 16.63 -14.53 12.99
CA LEU A 170 15.99 -14.97 11.76
C LEU A 170 14.50 -15.27 11.87
N ASP A 171 13.94 -15.37 13.09
CA ASP A 171 12.55 -15.82 13.26
C ASP A 171 11.49 -14.73 13.24
N TYR A 172 11.87 -13.45 13.31
CA TYR A 172 10.89 -12.35 13.27
C TYR A 172 10.55 -11.84 11.86
N ALA A 173 11.39 -12.12 10.87
CA ALA A 173 11.12 -11.75 9.48
C ALA A 173 10.19 -12.76 8.76
N ASN A 174 10.07 -13.98 9.26
CA ASN A 174 9.30 -15.07 8.63
C ASN A 174 7.85 -15.20 9.09
N SER A 175 7.42 -14.45 10.10
CA SER A 175 6.05 -14.56 10.62
C SER A 175 5.02 -13.70 9.90
N ILE A 176 5.41 -12.87 8.93
CA ILE A 176 4.49 -12.04 8.12
C ILE A 176 4.61 -12.32 6.61
N SER A 177 5.48 -13.21 6.19
CA SER A 177 5.45 -13.75 4.83
C SER A 177 4.39 -14.85 4.77
N VAL A 178 3.17 -14.50 4.39
CA VAL A 178 2.21 -15.49 3.91
C VAL A 178 2.82 -16.13 2.67
N ASN A 179 3.33 -17.34 2.83
CA ASN A 179 3.97 -18.12 1.79
C ASN A 179 2.90 -18.54 0.76
N TRP A 180 2.81 -17.82 -0.36
CA TRP A 180 1.87 -18.09 -1.46
C TRP A 180 2.37 -19.16 -2.44
N HIS A 181 3.48 -19.87 -2.12
CA HIS A 181 4.13 -20.79 -3.06
C HIS A 181 3.78 -22.27 -2.90
N ASP A 182 3.13 -22.70 -1.82
CA ASP A 182 2.80 -24.11 -1.61
C ASP A 182 1.31 -24.37 -1.69
N ALA A 183 0.74 -24.31 -2.90
CA ALA A 183 -0.52 -24.94 -3.24
C ALA A 183 -0.53 -25.29 -4.74
N ASN A 184 0.11 -26.41 -5.05
CA ASN A 184 -0.21 -27.20 -6.24
C ASN A 184 -1.46 -28.00 -6.02
#